data_70dfcc30dec36898b571bed90457a9d9
#
_entry.id   70dfcc30dec36898b571bed90457a9d9
#
_cell.length_a   1.000
_cell.length_b   1.000
_cell.length_c   1.000
_cell.angle_alpha   90.00
_cell.angle_beta   90.00
_cell.angle_gamma   90.00
#
_symmetry.space_group_name_H-M   'P 1'
#
loop_
_entity.id
_entity.type
_entity.pdbx_description
1 polymer ?
#
loop_
_entity_poly.entity_id
_entity_poly.type
_entity_poly.pdbx_seq_one_letter_code
_entity_poly.pdbx_strand_id
1 'polypeptide(L)'
;RTAPWYADYANYIVAKYLPPSFTYQQKKKFFYDLRHYFWDDPHLYKGVDGVIRRCVLEHEQEQILRKCHSESYGGHHAGDRTAHKVLQSGFYWPTLFKDARKFVLSYDECQRVGNISRCQEMPMNYSIVIEPFDVWGFDYMGPFPASNGYTHILVVVDYVTKWVEAIPTSSADH
;
A
#
# COMPACT_ATOMS: atom_id res chain seq x y z
N ARG A 1 -1.79 -28.02 -12.57
CA ARG A 1 -2.50 -26.73 -12.67
C ARG A 1 -3.53 -26.71 -11.56
N THR A 2 -3.40 -25.82 -10.60
CA THR A 2 -4.42 -25.61 -9.56
C THR A 2 -5.65 -24.98 -10.22
N ALA A 3 -6.84 -25.48 -9.89
CA ALA A 3 -8.08 -24.92 -10.40
C ALA A 3 -8.26 -23.48 -9.89
N PRO A 4 -8.87 -22.57 -10.68
CA PRO A 4 -9.19 -21.21 -10.24
C PRO A 4 -10.01 -21.20 -8.96
N TRP A 5 -9.88 -20.18 -8.11
CA TRP A 5 -10.63 -20.03 -6.87
C TRP A 5 -12.15 -20.09 -7.08
N TYR A 6 -12.62 -19.72 -8.24
CA TYR A 6 -14.05 -19.72 -8.60
C TYR A 6 -14.51 -20.97 -9.38
N ALA A 7 -13.65 -21.99 -9.53
CA ALA A 7 -13.97 -23.16 -10.36
C ALA A 7 -15.29 -23.84 -9.98
N ASP A 8 -15.57 -23.97 -8.68
CA ASP A 8 -16.80 -24.60 -8.22
C ASP A 8 -18.04 -23.79 -8.63
N TYR A 9 -17.99 -22.46 -8.61
CA TYR A 9 -19.08 -21.61 -9.09
C TYR A 9 -19.31 -21.76 -10.61
N ALA A 10 -18.21 -21.72 -11.37
CA ALA A 10 -18.27 -21.90 -12.82
C ALA A 10 -18.82 -23.29 -13.19
N ASN A 11 -18.30 -24.35 -12.58
CA ASN A 11 -18.75 -25.73 -12.80
C ASN A 11 -20.23 -25.92 -12.45
N TYR A 12 -20.70 -25.30 -11.37
CA TYR A 12 -22.10 -25.38 -11.01
C TYR A 12 -23.00 -24.59 -11.97
N ILE A 13 -22.59 -23.40 -12.37
CA ILE A 13 -23.39 -22.58 -13.30
C ILE A 13 -23.54 -23.28 -14.64
N VAL A 14 -22.42 -23.81 -15.19
CA VAL A 14 -22.38 -24.44 -16.53
C VAL A 14 -22.91 -25.86 -16.50
N ALA A 15 -22.43 -26.70 -15.61
CA ALA A 15 -22.68 -28.15 -15.61
C ALA A 15 -23.57 -28.65 -14.45
N LYS A 16 -24.04 -27.76 -13.57
CA LYS A 16 -24.76 -28.12 -12.32
C LYS A 16 -24.01 -29.10 -11.43
N TYR A 17 -22.67 -29.15 -11.58
CA TYR A 17 -21.84 -30.03 -10.80
C TYR A 17 -21.47 -29.38 -9.46
N LEU A 18 -21.75 -30.08 -8.37
CA LEU A 18 -21.36 -29.67 -7.02
C LEU A 18 -20.45 -30.77 -6.42
N PRO A 19 -19.26 -30.42 -5.88
CA PRO A 19 -18.39 -31.39 -5.25
C PRO A 19 -19.11 -32.18 -4.14
N PRO A 20 -19.04 -33.52 -4.14
CA PRO A 20 -19.72 -34.35 -3.14
C PRO A 20 -19.17 -34.13 -1.72
N SER A 21 -17.97 -33.62 -1.58
CA SER A 21 -17.30 -33.34 -0.31
C SER A 21 -17.88 -32.17 0.48
N PHE A 22 -18.77 -31.36 -0.11
CA PHE A 22 -19.34 -30.20 0.57
C PHE A 22 -20.28 -30.63 1.72
N THR A 23 -19.99 -30.11 2.91
CA THR A 23 -20.89 -30.21 4.06
C THR A 23 -22.19 -29.43 3.85
N TYR A 24 -23.21 -29.68 4.65
CA TYR A 24 -24.48 -28.95 4.59
C TYR A 24 -24.29 -27.43 4.74
N GLN A 25 -23.45 -27.01 5.67
CA GLN A 25 -23.16 -25.56 5.88
C GLN A 25 -22.44 -24.93 4.68
N GLN A 26 -21.46 -25.65 4.10
CA GLN A 26 -20.75 -25.20 2.90
C GLN A 26 -21.69 -25.07 1.70
N LYS A 27 -22.62 -26.03 1.51
CA LYS A 27 -23.65 -25.95 0.46
C LYS A 27 -24.54 -24.71 0.65
N LYS A 28 -25.02 -24.48 1.88
CA LYS A 28 -25.88 -23.33 2.19
C LYS A 28 -25.16 -22.00 1.87
N LYS A 29 -23.89 -21.85 2.27
CA LYS A 29 -23.08 -20.69 1.96
C LYS A 29 -22.84 -20.57 0.47
N PHE A 30 -22.46 -21.66 -0.20
CA PHE A 30 -22.22 -21.69 -1.65
C PHE A 30 -23.43 -21.18 -2.44
N PHE A 31 -24.64 -21.68 -2.16
CA PHE A 31 -25.87 -21.23 -2.85
C PHE A 31 -26.26 -19.80 -2.50
N TYR A 32 -25.94 -19.35 -1.29
CA TYR A 32 -26.12 -17.95 -0.92
C TYR A 32 -25.22 -17.03 -1.75
N ASP A 33 -23.94 -17.36 -1.86
CA ASP A 33 -22.96 -16.59 -2.60
C ASP A 33 -23.20 -16.66 -4.12
N LEU A 34 -23.58 -17.83 -4.63
CA LEU A 34 -23.81 -18.11 -6.05
C LEU A 34 -24.80 -17.12 -6.71
N ARG A 35 -25.75 -16.59 -5.96
CA ARG A 35 -26.75 -15.63 -6.47
C ARG A 35 -26.14 -14.36 -7.05
N HIS A 36 -24.92 -14.05 -6.67
CA HIS A 36 -24.19 -12.87 -7.12
C HIS A 36 -23.26 -13.16 -8.31
N TYR A 37 -23.14 -14.43 -8.72
CA TYR A 37 -22.24 -14.82 -9.79
C TYR A 37 -23.01 -15.26 -11.03
N PHE A 38 -22.47 -14.91 -12.19
CA PHE A 38 -22.97 -15.37 -13.48
C PHE A 38 -21.80 -15.63 -14.43
N TRP A 39 -22.02 -16.60 -15.31
CA TRP A 39 -21.03 -17.01 -16.31
C TRP A 39 -21.33 -16.33 -17.64
N ASP A 40 -20.34 -15.68 -18.23
CA ASP A 40 -20.34 -15.16 -19.57
C ASP A 40 -19.02 -15.56 -20.22
N ASP A 41 -19.08 -16.55 -21.11
CA ASP A 41 -17.91 -17.24 -21.64
C ASP A 41 -16.89 -16.28 -22.24
N PRO A 42 -15.62 -16.34 -21.86
CA PRO A 42 -14.95 -17.36 -21.01
C PRO A 42 -14.76 -16.95 -19.52
N HIS A 43 -15.48 -16.00 -19.00
CA HIS A 43 -15.24 -15.42 -17.69
C HIS A 43 -16.42 -15.55 -16.72
N LEU A 44 -16.07 -15.67 -15.43
CA LEU A 44 -17.04 -15.51 -14.36
C LEU A 44 -17.11 -14.04 -13.92
N TYR A 45 -18.31 -13.56 -13.68
CA TYR A 45 -18.58 -12.20 -13.20
C TYR A 45 -19.31 -12.23 -11.87
N LYS A 46 -19.09 -11.20 -11.08
CA LYS A 46 -19.81 -10.95 -9.84
C LYS A 46 -20.58 -9.64 -9.95
N GLY A 47 -21.90 -9.70 -9.70
CA GLY A 47 -22.77 -8.54 -9.64
C GLY A 47 -23.09 -8.19 -8.17
N VAL A 48 -22.79 -6.99 -7.73
CA VAL A 48 -23.17 -6.44 -6.42
C VAL A 48 -23.50 -4.97 -6.60
N ASP A 49 -24.62 -4.54 -6.03
CA ASP A 49 -25.07 -3.14 -6.05
C ASP A 49 -25.19 -2.55 -7.47
N GLY A 50 -25.64 -3.34 -8.43
CA GLY A 50 -25.78 -2.92 -9.82
C GLY A 50 -24.46 -2.79 -10.61
N VAL A 51 -23.34 -3.12 -9.99
CA VAL A 51 -22.01 -3.08 -10.64
C VAL A 51 -21.52 -4.49 -10.91
N ILE A 52 -21.15 -4.75 -12.16
CA ILE A 52 -20.64 -6.03 -12.63
C ILE A 52 -19.12 -5.98 -12.65
N ARG A 53 -18.45 -7.01 -12.07
CA ARG A 53 -17.00 -7.12 -12.02
C ARG A 53 -16.53 -8.48 -12.48
N ARG A 54 -15.49 -8.51 -13.32
CA ARG A 54 -14.87 -9.76 -13.76
C ARG A 54 -14.13 -10.42 -12.60
N CYS A 55 -14.35 -11.71 -12.38
CA CYS A 55 -13.59 -12.51 -11.44
C CYS A 55 -12.20 -12.81 -12.01
N VAL A 56 -11.16 -12.47 -11.25
CA VAL A 56 -9.76 -12.50 -11.69
C VAL A 56 -9.08 -13.79 -11.24
N LEU A 57 -8.32 -14.40 -12.14
CA LEU A 57 -7.48 -15.57 -11.88
C LEU A 57 -6.27 -15.18 -11.01
N GLU A 58 -5.79 -16.12 -10.19
CA GLU A 58 -4.70 -15.89 -9.25
C GLU A 58 -3.43 -15.32 -9.91
N HIS A 59 -3.09 -15.80 -11.09
CA HIS A 59 -1.89 -15.35 -11.82
C HIS A 59 -2.02 -13.94 -12.43
N GLU A 60 -3.24 -13.42 -12.59
CA GLU A 60 -3.48 -12.06 -13.09
C GLU A 60 -3.51 -11.01 -11.97
N GLN A 61 -3.76 -11.42 -10.71
CA GLN A 61 -4.03 -10.53 -9.58
C GLN A 61 -2.88 -9.55 -9.32
N GLU A 62 -1.65 -10.05 -9.30
CA GLU A 62 -0.48 -9.21 -9.05
C GLU A 62 -0.29 -8.14 -10.13
N GLN A 63 -0.49 -8.50 -11.39
CA GLN A 63 -0.36 -7.55 -12.51
C GLN A 63 -1.42 -6.45 -12.43
N ILE A 64 -2.65 -6.80 -12.05
CA ILE A 64 -3.75 -5.84 -11.87
C ILE A 64 -3.45 -4.90 -10.69
N LEU A 65 -2.98 -5.44 -9.55
CA LEU A 65 -2.59 -4.64 -8.40
C LEU A 65 -1.47 -3.66 -8.78
N ARG A 66 -0.45 -4.11 -9.50
CA ARG A 66 0.65 -3.28 -9.98
C ARG A 66 0.14 -2.13 -10.84
N LYS A 67 -0.72 -2.42 -11.82
CA LYS A 67 -1.34 -1.39 -12.68
C LYS A 67 -2.13 -0.37 -11.87
N CYS A 68 -2.96 -0.81 -10.93
CA CYS A 68 -3.78 0.07 -10.11
C CYS A 68 -3.00 0.85 -9.04
N HIS A 69 -1.76 0.45 -8.71
CA HIS A 69 -0.95 1.09 -7.68
C HIS A 69 0.11 2.03 -8.26
N SER A 70 0.88 1.60 -9.28
CA SER A 70 2.10 2.26 -9.75
C SER A 70 1.97 3.00 -11.07
N GLU A 71 0.97 2.69 -11.92
CA GLU A 71 0.81 3.42 -13.18
C GLU A 71 0.27 4.84 -12.96
N SER A 72 0.25 5.66 -14.02
CA SER A 72 -0.09 7.10 -14.01
C SER A 72 -1.34 7.46 -13.21
N TYR A 73 -2.30 6.55 -13.13
CA TYR A 73 -3.50 6.66 -12.30
C TYR A 73 -3.37 6.02 -10.91
N GLY A 74 -2.27 5.33 -10.64
CA GLY A 74 -2.01 4.58 -9.41
C GLY A 74 -1.89 5.50 -8.20
N GLY A 75 -0.92 6.41 -8.25
CA GLY A 75 -0.64 7.40 -7.21
C GLY A 75 -0.10 6.82 -5.91
N HIS A 76 0.44 5.61 -5.94
CA HIS A 76 1.08 4.93 -4.79
C HIS A 76 0.26 5.02 -3.48
N HIS A 77 -1.05 4.89 -3.58
CA HIS A 77 -1.93 4.97 -2.41
C HIS A 77 -1.88 3.72 -1.54
N ALA A 78 -2.33 3.86 -0.28
CA ALA A 78 -2.48 2.75 0.66
C ALA A 78 -3.29 1.58 0.09
N GLY A 79 -3.09 0.37 0.65
CA GLY A 79 -3.67 -0.87 0.14
C GLY A 79 -5.18 -0.83 -0.07
N ASP A 80 -5.94 -0.24 0.85
CA ASP A 80 -7.40 -0.14 0.72
C ASP A 80 -7.82 0.72 -0.47
N ARG A 81 -7.13 1.82 -0.72
CA ARG A 81 -7.40 2.69 -1.88
C ARG A 81 -7.02 2.01 -3.18
N THR A 82 -5.93 1.24 -3.20
CA THR A 82 -5.55 0.38 -4.32
C THR A 82 -6.62 -0.68 -4.60
N ALA A 83 -7.14 -1.34 -3.56
CA ALA A 83 -8.24 -2.31 -3.70
C ALA A 83 -9.52 -1.66 -4.27
N HIS A 84 -9.88 -0.47 -3.80
CA HIS A 84 -11.03 0.26 -4.36
C HIS A 84 -10.83 0.62 -5.83
N LYS A 85 -9.61 0.99 -6.26
CA LYS A 85 -9.31 1.22 -7.68
C LYS A 85 -9.49 -0.03 -8.52
N VAL A 86 -9.05 -1.19 -8.02
CA VAL A 86 -9.29 -2.48 -8.69
C VAL A 86 -10.79 -2.74 -8.87
N LEU A 87 -11.61 -2.50 -7.83
CA LEU A 87 -13.06 -2.64 -7.91
C LEU A 87 -13.69 -1.65 -8.91
N GLN A 88 -13.20 -0.41 -8.95
CA GLN A 88 -13.65 0.61 -9.92
C GLN A 88 -13.26 0.25 -11.36
N SER A 89 -12.12 -0.43 -11.54
CA SER A 89 -11.68 -0.93 -12.85
C SER A 89 -12.44 -2.19 -13.31
N GLY A 90 -13.45 -2.64 -12.56
CA GLY A 90 -14.30 -3.76 -12.94
C GLY A 90 -13.72 -5.14 -12.64
N PHE A 91 -12.79 -5.26 -11.69
CA PHE A 91 -12.19 -6.52 -11.28
C PHE A 91 -12.57 -6.91 -9.85
N TYR A 92 -12.61 -8.22 -9.58
CA TYR A 92 -12.94 -8.75 -8.27
C TYR A 92 -12.29 -10.11 -7.99
N TRP A 93 -11.84 -10.32 -6.76
CA TRP A 93 -11.58 -11.62 -6.12
C TRP A 93 -11.79 -11.52 -4.61
N PRO A 94 -12.05 -12.65 -3.89
CA PRO A 94 -12.46 -12.61 -2.48
C PRO A 94 -11.43 -12.02 -1.52
N THR A 95 -10.14 -12.20 -1.81
CA THR A 95 -9.02 -11.76 -0.94
C THR A 95 -8.45 -10.41 -1.36
N LEU A 96 -9.09 -9.68 -2.28
CA LEU A 96 -8.60 -8.44 -2.88
C LEU A 96 -8.01 -7.43 -1.87
N PHE A 97 -8.74 -7.11 -0.81
CA PHE A 97 -8.27 -6.13 0.19
C PHE A 97 -7.02 -6.62 0.95
N LYS A 98 -6.99 -7.90 1.29
CA LYS A 98 -5.83 -8.52 1.95
C LYS A 98 -4.61 -8.51 1.03
N ASP A 99 -4.80 -8.88 -0.23
CA ASP A 99 -3.73 -8.98 -1.21
C ASP A 99 -3.21 -7.60 -1.60
N ALA A 100 -4.09 -6.60 -1.74
CA ALA A 100 -3.70 -5.22 -1.99
C ALA A 100 -2.88 -4.63 -0.83
N ARG A 101 -3.27 -4.87 0.43
CA ARG A 101 -2.49 -4.45 1.60
C ARG A 101 -1.11 -5.12 1.61
N LYS A 102 -1.05 -6.45 1.37
CA LYS A 102 0.20 -7.19 1.30
C LYS A 102 1.10 -6.66 0.18
N PHE A 103 0.53 -6.42 -1.00
CA PHE A 103 1.24 -5.89 -2.16
C PHE A 103 1.87 -4.53 -1.86
N VAL A 104 1.10 -3.58 -1.32
CA VAL A 104 1.59 -2.22 -1.01
C VAL A 104 2.68 -2.24 0.06
N LEU A 105 2.55 -3.09 1.09
CA LEU A 105 3.57 -3.25 2.13
C LEU A 105 4.89 -3.85 1.61
N SER A 106 4.85 -4.59 0.52
CA SER A 106 6.05 -5.16 -0.11
C SER A 106 6.55 -4.37 -1.32
N TYR A 107 5.87 -3.28 -1.71
CA TYR A 107 6.22 -2.50 -2.89
C TYR A 107 7.44 -1.62 -2.60
N ASP A 108 8.56 -1.90 -3.29
CA ASP A 108 9.88 -1.33 -3.00
C ASP A 108 9.90 0.21 -3.00
N GLU A 109 9.30 0.84 -4.01
CA GLU A 109 9.27 2.30 -4.11
C GLU A 109 8.53 2.94 -2.93
N CYS A 110 7.41 2.34 -2.47
CA CYS A 110 6.66 2.84 -1.31
C CYS A 110 7.45 2.66 -0.01
N GLN A 111 8.24 1.58 0.10
CA GLN A 111 9.06 1.34 1.29
C GLN A 111 10.27 2.29 1.36
N ARG A 112 10.83 2.67 0.23
CA ARG A 112 11.96 3.62 0.17
C ARG A 112 11.57 5.05 0.53
N VAL A 113 10.35 5.48 0.19
CA VAL A 113 9.88 6.83 0.51
C VAL A 113 9.58 6.99 2.00
N GLY A 114 9.29 5.89 2.71
CA GLY A 114 8.95 5.88 4.13
C GLY A 114 7.61 6.58 4.43
N ASN A 115 6.89 6.08 5.41
CA ASN A 115 5.75 6.81 5.98
C ASN A 115 6.30 7.73 7.07
N ILE A 116 6.48 9.02 6.77
CA ILE A 116 6.67 10.02 7.83
C ILE A 116 5.37 10.06 8.62
N SER A 117 5.40 9.44 9.80
CA SER A 117 4.27 9.47 10.72
C SER A 117 4.16 10.87 11.32
N ARG A 118 3.03 11.53 11.14
CA ARG A 118 2.73 12.80 11.84
C ARG A 118 2.62 12.64 13.36
N CYS A 119 2.66 11.43 13.86
CA CYS A 119 2.56 11.13 15.30
C CYS A 119 3.70 11.74 16.12
N GLN A 120 4.81 12.13 15.49
CA GLN A 120 5.98 12.74 16.15
C GLN A 120 6.17 14.21 15.76
N GLU A 121 5.26 14.81 15.02
CA GLU A 121 5.32 16.25 14.75
C GLU A 121 4.96 17.00 16.05
N MET A 122 5.96 17.59 16.68
CA MET A 122 5.74 18.53 17.77
C MET A 122 5.03 19.79 17.22
N PRO A 123 4.03 20.34 17.93
CA PRO A 123 3.42 21.60 17.52
C PRO A 123 4.50 22.68 17.47
N MET A 124 4.64 23.30 16.31
CA MET A 124 5.60 24.40 16.14
C MET A 124 5.06 25.65 16.85
N ASN A 125 5.77 26.10 17.87
CA ASN A 125 5.56 27.42 18.45
C ASN A 125 6.33 28.44 17.63
N TYR A 126 5.71 29.55 17.30
CA TYR A 126 6.39 30.65 16.63
C TYR A 126 7.43 31.28 17.59
N SER A 127 8.68 31.27 17.19
CA SER A 127 9.72 32.05 17.87
C SER A 127 9.77 33.45 17.27
N ILE A 128 9.60 34.46 18.10
CA ILE A 128 9.78 35.86 17.67
C ILE A 128 11.27 36.11 17.63
N VAL A 129 11.81 36.28 16.43
CA VAL A 129 13.21 36.54 16.17
C VAL A 129 13.34 37.99 15.71
N ILE A 130 14.14 38.77 16.39
CA ILE A 130 14.26 40.22 16.18
C ILE A 130 15.60 40.56 15.52
N GLU A 131 16.71 39.91 15.91
CA GLU A 131 18.04 40.26 15.46
C GLU A 131 18.83 39.05 14.90
N PRO A 132 19.82 39.26 14.04
CA PRO A 132 20.77 38.22 13.62
C PRO A 132 21.48 37.62 14.83
N PHE A 133 21.63 36.29 14.83
CA PHE A 133 22.33 35.49 15.85
C PHE A 133 21.58 35.29 17.18
N ASP A 134 20.34 35.76 17.32
CA ASP A 134 19.52 35.55 18.50
C ASP A 134 19.04 34.08 18.62
N VAL A 135 18.73 33.45 17.49
CA VAL A 135 18.20 32.09 17.47
C VAL A 135 18.93 31.23 16.47
N TRP A 136 19.45 30.13 16.96
CA TRP A 136 20.17 29.13 16.18
C TRP A 136 19.39 27.81 16.11
N GLY A 137 19.26 27.26 14.91
CA GLY A 137 18.87 25.89 14.69
C GLY A 137 20.10 25.00 14.58
N PHE A 138 20.08 23.84 15.20
CA PHE A 138 21.15 22.85 15.04
C PHE A 138 20.57 21.47 14.75
N ASP A 139 21.31 20.69 13.95
CA ASP A 139 20.92 19.33 13.59
C ASP A 139 22.18 18.49 13.34
N TYR A 140 22.06 17.18 13.61
CA TYR A 140 23.09 16.21 13.30
C TYR A 140 22.76 15.45 12.03
N MET A 141 23.70 15.42 11.11
CA MET A 141 23.60 14.63 9.87
C MET A 141 24.53 13.41 9.97
N GLY A 142 24.03 12.22 9.67
CA GLY A 142 24.82 10.99 9.66
C GLY A 142 23.97 9.76 10.06
N PRO A 143 24.56 8.58 10.33
CA PRO A 143 26.01 8.34 10.24
C PRO A 143 26.52 8.22 8.80
N PHE A 144 27.66 8.87 8.51
CA PHE A 144 28.40 8.72 7.27
C PHE A 144 29.53 7.67 7.42
N PRO A 145 30.11 7.18 6.32
CA PRO A 145 31.34 6.41 6.40
C PRO A 145 32.42 7.17 7.17
N ALA A 146 33.10 6.48 8.10
CA ALA A 146 34.10 7.12 8.97
C ALA A 146 35.23 7.76 8.17
N SER A 147 35.47 9.05 8.43
CA SER A 147 36.58 9.82 7.89
C SER A 147 37.31 10.54 9.03
N ASN A 148 38.59 10.26 9.22
CA ASN A 148 39.41 10.79 10.31
C ASN A 148 38.77 10.59 11.71
N GLY A 149 38.03 9.52 11.92
CA GLY A 149 37.35 9.23 13.19
C GLY A 149 35.98 9.89 13.37
N TYR A 150 35.51 10.68 12.40
CA TYR A 150 34.22 11.34 12.42
C TYR A 150 33.21 10.59 11.57
N THR A 151 31.98 10.46 12.08
CA THR A 151 30.86 9.79 11.41
C THR A 151 29.64 10.69 11.24
N HIS A 152 29.61 11.86 11.90
CA HIS A 152 28.51 12.79 11.83
C HIS A 152 29.01 14.22 11.56
N ILE A 153 28.09 15.06 11.14
CA ILE A 153 28.30 16.50 10.95
C ILE A 153 27.23 17.20 11.79
N LEU A 154 27.67 18.06 12.72
CA LEU A 154 26.78 19.00 13.37
C LEU A 154 26.66 20.24 12.46
N VAL A 155 25.44 20.54 12.07
CA VAL A 155 25.10 21.74 11.30
C VAL A 155 24.38 22.72 12.20
N VAL A 156 24.84 23.95 12.21
CA VAL A 156 24.27 25.05 13.00
C VAL A 156 23.89 26.17 12.05
N VAL A 157 22.67 26.66 12.12
CA VAL A 157 22.13 27.68 11.19
C VAL A 157 21.53 28.84 12.00
N ASP A 158 22.01 30.07 11.73
CA ASP A 158 21.31 31.25 12.26
C ASP A 158 19.96 31.43 11.57
N TYR A 159 18.92 31.61 12.37
CA TYR A 159 17.55 31.67 11.86
C TYR A 159 17.28 32.88 10.96
N VAL A 160 17.91 34.03 11.23
CA VAL A 160 17.67 35.27 10.51
C VAL A 160 18.50 35.34 9.24
N THR A 161 19.84 35.27 9.39
CA THR A 161 20.77 35.45 8.26
C THR A 161 20.92 34.21 7.39
N LYS A 162 20.51 33.06 7.89
CA LYS A 162 20.76 31.73 7.27
C LYS A 162 22.27 31.41 7.18
N TRP A 163 23.07 32.06 7.99
CA TRP A 163 24.48 31.70 8.13
C TRP A 163 24.62 30.27 8.63
N VAL A 164 25.48 29.50 8.01
CA VAL A 164 25.67 28.09 8.31
C VAL A 164 27.09 27.83 8.77
N GLU A 165 27.24 27.13 9.89
CA GLU A 165 28.49 26.51 10.31
C GLU A 165 28.30 24.97 10.40
N ALA A 166 29.36 24.24 10.04
CA ALA A 166 29.36 22.81 10.05
C ALA A 166 30.65 22.27 10.67
N ILE A 167 30.49 21.35 11.66
CA ILE A 167 31.59 20.77 12.42
C ILE A 167 31.49 19.25 12.37
N PRO A 168 32.58 18.52 12.01
CA PRO A 168 32.57 17.08 12.05
C PRO A 168 32.57 16.58 13.51
N THR A 169 31.76 15.58 13.80
CA THR A 169 31.66 14.97 15.13
C THR A 169 31.77 13.45 15.07
N SER A 170 32.26 12.80 16.14
CA SER A 170 32.37 11.35 16.21
C SER A 170 31.04 10.66 16.57
N SER A 171 30.13 11.37 17.23
CA SER A 171 28.83 10.88 17.68
C SER A 171 27.77 11.98 17.57
N ALA A 172 26.49 11.58 17.63
CA ALA A 172 25.34 12.49 17.71
C ALA A 172 24.80 12.57 19.15
N ASP A 173 25.69 12.58 20.14
CA ASP A 173 25.30 12.65 21.56
C ASP A 173 25.07 14.10 22.00
N HIS A 174 24.12 14.29 22.90
CA HIS A 174 23.73 15.56 23.50
C HIS A 174 24.61 15.92 24.66
#